data_140acb1ad06c5b264a8a7249a9cf52bf
#
_entry.id   140acb1ad06c5b264a8a7249a9cf52bf
#
_cell.length_a   1.000
_cell.length_b   1.000
_cell.length_c   1.000
_cell.angle_alpha   90.00
_cell.angle_beta   90.00
_cell.angle_gamma   90.00
#
_symmetry.space_group_name_H-M   'P 1'
#
loop_
_entity.id
_entity.type
_entity.pdbx_description
1 polymer ?
#
loop_
_entity_poly.entity_id
_entity_poly.type
_entity_poly.pdbx_seq_one_letter_code
_entity_poly.pdbx_strand_id
1 'polypeptide(L)'
;WDKALEKYEQILYIPMSSALSGAYSTARCLADEEEYKDKVFVVDAGSVSTPMHRLILDAIELINEGYSAKEILSIIEESREKMIIYIGLDTLENLKRGGRISGSSALIGNVLNIKPVMKFSTGLLDIHKKCRGISQCYQSRNF
;
A
#
# COMPACT_ATOMS: atom_id res chain seq x y z
N TRP A 1 16.38 -4.73 -12.14
CA TRP A 1 16.73 -3.32 -12.42
C TRP A 1 17.79 -3.18 -13.51
N ASP A 2 18.74 -4.08 -13.62
CA ASP A 2 19.88 -4.02 -14.56
C ASP A 2 19.43 -3.75 -16.00
N LYS A 3 18.51 -4.58 -16.52
CA LYS A 3 17.95 -4.40 -17.88
C LYS A 3 17.22 -3.06 -18.08
N ALA A 4 16.66 -2.49 -17.02
CA ALA A 4 16.01 -1.19 -17.10
C ALA A 4 17.07 -0.06 -17.14
N LEU A 5 18.12 -0.18 -16.32
CA LEU A 5 19.24 0.78 -16.26
C LEU A 5 20.11 0.77 -17.52
N GLU A 6 20.01 -0.26 -18.37
CA GLU A 6 20.61 -0.22 -19.73
C GLU A 6 19.93 0.82 -20.66
N LYS A 7 18.68 1.23 -20.33
CA LYS A 7 17.87 2.09 -21.19
C LYS A 7 17.46 3.40 -20.55
N TYR A 8 17.41 3.43 -19.23
CA TYR A 8 16.92 4.56 -18.43
C TYR A 8 17.95 4.95 -17.38
N GLU A 9 18.07 6.23 -17.13
CA GLU A 9 19.01 6.76 -16.15
C GLU A 9 18.58 6.50 -14.71
N GLN A 10 17.26 6.47 -14.47
CA GLN A 10 16.68 6.30 -13.14
C GLN A 10 15.47 5.37 -13.16
N ILE A 11 15.24 4.72 -12.04
CA ILE A 11 14.08 3.87 -11.79
C ILE A 11 13.33 4.40 -10.56
N LEU A 12 12.04 4.64 -10.71
CA LEU A 12 11.15 4.85 -9.59
C LEU A 12 10.40 3.53 -9.32
N TYR A 13 10.68 2.89 -8.19
CA TYR A 13 10.08 1.61 -7.81
C TYR A 13 9.04 1.82 -6.72
N ILE A 14 7.77 1.51 -7.03
CA ILE A 14 6.62 1.70 -6.15
C ILE A 14 6.07 0.32 -5.75
N PRO A 15 6.56 -0.30 -4.66
CA PRO A 15 6.04 -1.56 -4.15
C PRO A 15 4.73 -1.37 -3.38
N MET A 16 4.09 -2.48 -3.02
CA MET A 16 3.00 -2.46 -2.04
C MET A 16 3.51 -1.91 -0.70
N SER A 17 2.58 -1.35 0.08
CA SER A 17 2.83 -0.85 1.44
C SER A 17 3.78 -1.74 2.25
N SER A 18 4.76 -1.12 2.91
CA SER A 18 5.70 -1.77 3.82
C SER A 18 5.03 -2.55 4.97
N ALA A 19 3.83 -2.13 5.38
CA ALA A 19 3.04 -2.84 6.40
C ALA A 19 2.41 -4.15 5.90
N LEU A 20 2.25 -4.33 4.60
CA LEU A 20 1.65 -5.53 4.00
C LEU A 20 2.68 -6.48 3.40
N SER A 21 3.81 -5.96 2.95
CA SER A 21 4.82 -6.73 2.23
C SER A 21 6.25 -6.29 2.56
N GLY A 22 7.16 -7.26 2.71
CA GLY A 22 8.59 -6.99 2.84
C GLY A 22 9.26 -6.46 1.56
N ALA A 23 8.52 -6.34 0.44
CA ALA A 23 9.08 -5.90 -0.84
C ALA A 23 9.73 -4.52 -0.77
N TYR A 24 9.12 -3.58 -0.03
CA TYR A 24 9.72 -2.26 0.20
C TYR A 24 11.09 -2.37 0.89
N SER A 25 11.14 -3.06 2.02
CA SER A 25 12.38 -3.18 2.81
C SER A 25 13.50 -3.87 2.03
N THR A 26 13.17 -4.94 1.30
CA THR A 26 14.14 -5.63 0.45
C THR A 26 14.64 -4.73 -0.68
N ALA A 27 13.73 -4.06 -1.39
CA ALA A 27 14.10 -3.15 -2.46
C ALA A 27 14.92 -1.95 -1.94
N ARG A 28 14.57 -1.43 -0.76
CA ARG A 28 15.31 -0.33 -0.13
C ARG A 28 16.76 -0.74 0.17
N CYS A 29 16.97 -1.93 0.76
CA CYS A 29 18.33 -2.44 1.02
C CYS A 29 19.13 -2.58 -0.28
N LEU A 30 18.53 -3.12 -1.34
CA LEU A 30 19.22 -3.26 -2.63
C LEU A 30 19.52 -1.90 -3.27
N ALA A 31 18.60 -0.93 -3.17
CA ALA A 31 18.81 0.40 -3.76
C ALA A 31 19.94 1.21 -3.08
N ASP A 32 20.32 0.84 -1.86
CA ASP A 32 21.44 1.46 -1.14
C ASP A 32 22.82 0.86 -1.54
N GLU A 33 22.85 -0.23 -2.33
CA GLU A 33 24.10 -0.78 -2.87
C GLU A 33 24.70 0.16 -3.93
N GLU A 34 26.02 0.22 -4.02
CA GLU A 34 26.78 1.13 -4.91
C GLU A 34 26.32 1.07 -6.37
N GLU A 35 25.85 -0.09 -6.82
CA GLU A 35 25.37 -0.33 -8.19
C GLU A 35 24.09 0.43 -8.52
N TYR A 36 23.18 0.60 -7.53
CA TYR A 36 21.86 1.17 -7.68
C TYR A 36 21.69 2.55 -7.03
N LYS A 37 22.66 2.94 -6.21
CA LYS A 37 22.65 4.20 -5.50
C LYS A 37 22.49 5.38 -6.45
N ASP A 38 21.61 6.31 -6.10
CA ASP A 38 21.22 7.48 -6.89
C ASP A 38 20.59 7.16 -8.27
N LYS A 39 20.36 5.87 -8.57
CA LYS A 39 19.69 5.41 -9.80
C LYS A 39 18.31 4.79 -9.50
N VAL A 40 18.16 4.12 -8.36
CA VAL A 40 16.90 3.46 -7.99
C VAL A 40 16.28 4.12 -6.77
N PHE A 41 15.10 4.68 -6.95
CA PHE A 41 14.32 5.36 -5.92
C PHE A 41 13.16 4.49 -5.50
N VAL A 42 13.16 4.02 -4.26
CA VAL A 42 12.14 3.11 -3.72
C VAL A 42 11.15 3.91 -2.88
N VAL A 43 9.89 3.94 -3.31
CA VAL A 43 8.83 4.74 -2.70
C VAL A 43 8.02 3.92 -1.71
N ASP A 44 7.90 4.34 -0.44
CA ASP A 44 6.89 3.78 0.45
C ASP A 44 5.54 4.47 0.24
N ALA A 45 4.83 4.03 -0.78
CA ALA A 45 3.52 4.58 -1.10
C ALA A 45 2.44 4.31 -0.02
N GLY A 46 2.72 3.47 0.98
CA GLY A 46 1.78 3.12 2.05
C GLY A 46 0.45 2.59 1.52
N SER A 47 0.41 2.03 0.31
CA SER A 47 -0.81 1.76 -0.43
C SER A 47 -0.83 0.38 -1.09
N VAL A 48 -1.98 0.01 -1.61
CA VAL A 48 -2.24 -1.25 -2.32
C VAL A 48 -3.46 -1.08 -3.23
N SER A 49 -3.61 -1.92 -4.26
CA SER A 49 -4.81 -1.96 -5.12
C SER A 49 -5.07 -0.62 -5.85
N THR A 50 -6.32 -0.16 -5.91
CA THR A 50 -6.73 1.03 -6.68
C THR A 50 -5.99 2.31 -6.29
N PRO A 51 -5.78 2.65 -5.01
CA PRO A 51 -4.97 3.83 -4.66
C PRO A 51 -3.52 3.72 -5.13
N MET A 52 -2.90 2.54 -5.04
CA MET A 52 -1.56 2.32 -5.59
C MET A 52 -1.53 2.54 -7.11
N HIS A 53 -2.55 2.05 -7.82
CA HIS A 53 -2.68 2.31 -9.26
C HIS A 53 -2.77 3.82 -9.54
N ARG A 54 -3.56 4.58 -8.76
CA ARG A 54 -3.63 6.04 -8.92
C ARG A 54 -2.27 6.71 -8.71
N LEU A 55 -1.53 6.32 -7.67
CA LEU A 55 -0.18 6.86 -7.42
C LEU A 55 0.79 6.59 -8.56
N ILE A 56 0.68 5.42 -9.21
CA ILE A 56 1.51 5.13 -10.40
C ILE A 56 1.15 6.06 -11.55
N LEU A 57 -0.13 6.35 -11.76
CA LEU A 57 -0.56 7.31 -12.79
C LEU A 57 -0.06 8.73 -12.47
N ASP A 58 -0.19 9.16 -11.21
CA ASP A 58 0.33 10.46 -10.76
C ASP A 58 1.85 10.55 -10.97
N ALA A 59 2.60 9.48 -10.68
CA ALA A 59 4.04 9.43 -10.94
C ALA A 59 4.36 9.58 -12.44
N ILE A 60 3.58 8.94 -13.32
CA ILE A 60 3.75 9.06 -14.78
C ILE A 60 3.47 10.51 -15.24
N GLU A 61 2.44 11.15 -14.70
CA GLU A 61 2.13 12.56 -14.99
C GLU A 61 3.30 13.46 -14.58
N LEU A 62 3.83 13.29 -13.37
CA LEU A 62 4.99 14.06 -12.88
C LEU A 62 6.27 13.82 -13.70
N ILE A 63 6.51 12.59 -14.16
CA ILE A 63 7.62 12.29 -15.08
C ILE A 63 7.46 13.10 -16.38
N ASN A 64 6.25 13.13 -16.95
CA ASN A 64 5.97 13.87 -18.19
C ASN A 64 6.10 15.39 -18.00
N GLU A 65 5.89 15.89 -16.79
CA GLU A 65 6.10 17.29 -16.39
C GLU A 65 7.58 17.63 -16.13
N GLY A 66 8.46 16.64 -16.13
CA GLY A 66 9.90 16.80 -16.01
C GLY A 66 10.44 16.75 -14.58
N TYR A 67 9.66 16.29 -13.62
CA TYR A 67 10.14 16.06 -12.24
C TYR A 67 11.15 14.92 -12.19
N SER A 68 12.18 15.08 -11.36
CA SER A 68 13.17 14.04 -11.07
C SER A 68 12.56 12.92 -10.22
N ALA A 69 13.11 11.71 -10.29
CA ALA A 69 12.66 10.57 -9.48
C ALA A 69 12.68 10.88 -7.97
N LYS A 70 13.62 11.68 -7.50
CA LYS A 70 13.72 12.11 -6.10
C LYS A 70 12.57 13.05 -5.68
N GLU A 71 12.20 13.98 -6.54
CA GLU A 71 11.06 14.88 -6.29
C GLU A 71 9.74 14.10 -6.29
N ILE A 72 9.56 13.21 -7.27
CA ILE A 72 8.36 12.35 -7.35
C ILE A 72 8.24 11.46 -6.13
N LEU A 73 9.34 10.84 -5.65
CA LEU A 73 9.36 10.07 -4.41
C LEU A 73 8.80 10.90 -3.25
N SER A 74 9.30 12.11 -3.06
CA SER A 74 8.86 12.99 -1.96
C SER A 74 7.38 13.36 -2.07
N ILE A 75 6.89 13.69 -3.27
CA ILE A 75 5.48 14.04 -3.52
C ILE A 75 4.55 12.84 -3.21
N ILE A 76 4.93 11.64 -3.65
CA ILE A 76 4.11 10.44 -3.43
C ILE A 76 4.10 10.05 -1.95
N GLU A 77 5.23 10.09 -1.26
CA GLU A 77 5.31 9.78 0.16
C GLU A 77 4.53 10.78 1.02
N GLU A 78 4.50 12.05 0.68
CA GLU A 78 3.65 13.05 1.34
C GLU A 78 2.15 12.77 1.11
N SER A 79 1.77 12.35 -0.08
CA SER A 79 0.37 12.09 -0.42
C SER A 79 -0.21 10.83 0.25
N ARG A 80 0.64 9.87 0.67
CA ARG A 80 0.20 8.61 1.29
C ARG A 80 -0.65 8.81 2.55
N GLU A 81 -0.40 9.85 3.34
CA GLU A 81 -1.14 10.14 4.56
C GLU A 81 -2.59 10.59 4.30
N LYS A 82 -2.86 11.07 3.10
CA LYS A 82 -4.18 11.53 2.67
C LYS A 82 -5.07 10.40 2.14
N MET A 83 -4.52 9.18 1.97
CA MET A 83 -5.24 8.06 1.39
C MET A 83 -5.78 7.11 2.45
N ILE A 84 -7.05 6.78 2.30
CA ILE A 84 -7.74 5.80 3.14
C ILE A 84 -8.44 4.80 2.22
N ILE A 85 -8.27 3.50 2.53
CA ILE A 85 -8.96 2.41 1.84
C ILE A 85 -9.88 1.71 2.83
N TYR A 86 -11.12 1.49 2.44
CA TYR A 86 -12.05 0.62 3.17
C TYR A 86 -12.23 -0.69 2.42
N ILE A 87 -12.01 -1.80 3.11
CA ILE A 87 -12.03 -3.15 2.53
C ILE A 87 -13.06 -3.98 3.26
N GLY A 88 -14.15 -4.35 2.58
CA GLY A 88 -15.12 -5.32 3.10
C GLY A 88 -14.60 -6.74 2.88
N LEU A 89 -14.54 -7.54 3.94
CA LEU A 89 -14.03 -8.90 3.89
C LEU A 89 -15.13 -9.92 4.25
N ASP A 90 -15.12 -11.04 3.56
CA ASP A 90 -15.96 -12.18 3.90
C ASP A 90 -15.48 -12.89 5.16
N THR A 91 -14.17 -12.96 5.35
CA THR A 91 -13.54 -13.61 6.50
C THR A 91 -12.18 -12.97 6.80
N LEU A 92 -11.78 -12.99 8.06
CA LEU A 92 -10.44 -12.58 8.51
C LEU A 92 -9.41 -13.72 8.48
N GLU A 93 -9.81 -14.95 8.17
CA GLU A 93 -8.93 -16.11 8.28
C GLU A 93 -7.65 -15.98 7.44
N ASN A 94 -7.77 -15.48 6.21
CA ASN A 94 -6.61 -15.31 5.33
C ASN A 94 -5.64 -14.26 5.86
N LEU A 95 -6.15 -13.15 6.40
CA LEU A 95 -5.32 -12.12 7.03
C LEU A 95 -4.65 -12.63 8.31
N LYS A 96 -5.38 -13.42 9.13
CA LYS A 96 -4.82 -14.04 10.34
C LYS A 96 -3.70 -15.01 9.99
N ARG A 97 -3.95 -15.93 9.06
CA ARG A 97 -2.95 -16.91 8.60
C ARG A 97 -1.73 -16.24 7.97
N GLY A 98 -1.95 -15.16 7.25
CA GLY A 98 -0.87 -14.38 6.64
C GLY A 98 -0.11 -13.47 7.62
N GLY A 99 -0.61 -13.28 8.85
CA GLY A 99 -0.01 -12.34 9.81
C GLY A 99 -0.13 -10.85 9.40
N ARG A 100 -1.05 -10.50 8.50
CA ARG A 100 -1.31 -9.12 8.04
C ARG A 100 -2.49 -8.48 8.76
N ILE A 101 -2.81 -8.92 9.95
CA ILE A 101 -3.82 -8.33 10.81
C ILE A 101 -3.14 -7.79 12.08
N SER A 102 -3.49 -6.56 12.47
CA SER A 102 -2.97 -5.98 13.72
C SER A 102 -3.49 -6.75 14.95
N GLY A 103 -2.75 -6.72 16.06
CA GLY A 103 -3.07 -7.46 17.29
C GLY A 103 -4.48 -7.17 17.85
N SER A 104 -4.96 -5.93 17.72
CA SER A 104 -6.33 -5.53 18.12
C SER A 104 -7.41 -6.21 17.29
N SER A 105 -7.11 -6.48 16.04
CA SER A 105 -8.02 -7.16 15.10
C SER A 105 -8.06 -8.67 15.29
N ALA A 106 -7.04 -9.27 15.95
CA ALA A 106 -6.99 -10.70 16.25
C ALA A 106 -8.06 -11.14 17.28
N LEU A 107 -8.61 -10.20 18.06
CA LEU A 107 -9.64 -10.44 19.08
C LEU A 107 -11.05 -10.67 18.54
N ILE A 108 -11.26 -10.64 17.23
CA ILE A 108 -12.54 -11.08 16.67
C ILE A 108 -12.58 -12.61 16.74
N GLY A 109 -13.10 -13.09 17.86
CA GLY A 109 -13.44 -14.51 18.03
C GLY A 109 -14.34 -15.00 16.87
N ASN A 110 -14.49 -16.31 16.74
CA ASN A 110 -15.36 -16.97 15.77
C ASN A 110 -16.84 -16.60 15.98
N VAL A 111 -17.18 -15.33 15.81
CA VAL A 111 -18.57 -14.90 15.82
C VAL A 111 -19.11 -15.16 14.42
N LEU A 112 -19.90 -16.21 14.33
CA LEU A 112 -20.62 -16.62 13.11
C LEU A 112 -21.32 -15.39 12.49
N ASN A 113 -21.05 -15.17 11.19
CA ASN A 113 -21.76 -14.20 10.35
C ASN A 113 -21.36 -12.71 10.51
N ILE A 114 -20.22 -12.39 11.13
CA ILE A 114 -19.68 -11.01 11.10
C ILE A 114 -18.79 -10.84 9.87
N LYS A 115 -19.14 -9.82 9.08
CA LYS A 115 -18.35 -9.35 7.94
C LYS A 115 -17.61 -8.06 8.35
N PRO A 116 -16.30 -8.07 8.52
CA PRO A 116 -15.57 -6.88 8.92
C PRO A 116 -15.36 -5.94 7.73
N VAL A 117 -15.48 -4.65 7.98
CA VAL A 117 -14.93 -3.60 7.13
C VAL A 117 -13.61 -3.17 7.76
N MET A 118 -12.53 -3.37 7.03
CA MET A 118 -11.20 -2.93 7.44
C MET A 118 -10.95 -1.52 6.91
N LYS A 119 -10.25 -0.71 7.70
CA LYS A 119 -9.67 0.56 7.27
C LYS A 119 -8.17 0.36 7.11
N PHE A 120 -7.67 0.68 5.94
CA PHE A 120 -6.25 0.75 5.67
C PHE A 120 -5.84 2.21 5.50
N SER A 121 -5.01 2.70 6.39
CA SER A 121 -4.48 4.08 6.36
C SER A 121 -3.10 4.09 6.99
N THR A 122 -2.20 4.91 6.48
CA THR A 122 -0.82 5.05 6.97
C THR A 122 -0.07 3.72 7.10
N GLY A 123 -0.40 2.76 6.23
CA GLY A 123 0.21 1.43 6.23
C GLY A 123 -0.36 0.44 7.25
N LEU A 124 -1.34 0.82 8.06
CA LEU A 124 -1.98 -0.06 9.06
C LEU A 124 -3.34 -0.55 8.58
N LEU A 125 -3.61 -1.83 8.87
CA LEU A 125 -4.90 -2.46 8.56
C LEU A 125 -5.64 -2.74 9.87
N ASP A 126 -6.65 -1.92 10.16
CA ASP A 126 -7.47 -2.01 11.37
C ASP A 126 -8.93 -2.27 11.05
N ILE A 127 -9.67 -2.78 12.07
CA ILE A 127 -11.11 -2.94 11.93
C ILE A 127 -11.80 -1.58 12.08
N HIS A 128 -12.45 -1.16 11.02
CA HIS A 128 -13.29 0.03 11.03
C HIS A 128 -14.70 -0.27 11.55
N LYS A 129 -15.32 -1.35 11.05
CA LYS A 129 -16.71 -1.70 11.37
C LYS A 129 -16.93 -3.20 11.31
N LYS A 130 -17.87 -3.69 12.13
CA LYS A 130 -18.37 -5.06 12.12
C LYS A 130 -19.80 -5.04 11.59
N CYS A 131 -20.06 -5.69 10.47
CA CYS A 131 -21.38 -5.76 9.84
C CYS A 131 -21.97 -7.17 9.96
N ARG A 132 -23.29 -7.27 10.03
CA ARG A 132 -24.01 -8.54 9.90
C ARG A 132 -24.44 -8.72 8.45
N GLY A 133 -23.62 -9.47 7.68
CA GLY A 133 -23.83 -9.69 6.25
C GLY A 133 -23.25 -8.59 5.36
N ILE A 134 -22.99 -8.97 4.10
CA ILE A 134 -22.27 -8.14 3.13
C ILE A 134 -23.07 -6.90 2.70
N SER A 135 -24.38 -7.01 2.62
CA SER A 135 -25.29 -5.89 2.27
C SER A 135 -25.18 -4.73 3.24
N GLN A 136 -25.05 -5.01 4.55
CA GLN A 136 -24.86 -3.98 5.57
C GLN A 136 -23.51 -3.28 5.44
N CYS A 137 -22.46 -3.97 4.97
CA CYS A 137 -21.17 -3.37 4.70
C CYS A 137 -21.27 -2.30 3.60
N TYR A 138 -21.99 -2.59 2.53
CA TYR A 138 -22.18 -1.66 1.41
C TYR A 138 -23.11 -0.49 1.72
N GLN A 139 -24.08 -0.68 2.60
CA GLN A 139 -25.02 0.40 3.01
C GLN A 139 -24.37 1.39 3.99
N SER A 140 -23.29 1.02 4.65
CA SER A 140 -22.58 1.89 5.58
C SER A 140 -21.67 2.91 4.88
N ARG A 141 -22.12 3.52 3.78
CA ARG A 141 -21.34 4.48 2.97
C ARG A 141 -21.18 5.87 3.62
N ASN A 142 -21.62 6.08 4.83
CA ASN A 142 -21.29 7.30 5.59
C ASN A 142 -19.94 7.11 6.27
N PHE A 143 -18.90 7.31 5.48
CA PHE A 143 -17.51 7.38 5.94
C PHE A 143 -17.16 8.82 6.32
#